data_365d993572fbbc9c9f218c1433eaf09d
#
_entry.id   365d993572fbbc9c9f218c1433eaf09d
#
_cell.length_a   1.000
_cell.length_b   1.000
_cell.length_c   1.000
_cell.angle_alpha   90.00
_cell.angle_beta   90.00
_cell.angle_gamma   90.00
#
_symmetry.space_group_name_H-M   'P 1'
#
loop_
_entity.id
_entity.type
_entity.pdbx_description
1 polymer ?
#
loop_
_entity_poly.entity_id
_entity_poly.type
_entity_poly.pdbx_seq_one_letter_code
_entity_poly.pdbx_strand_id
1 'polypeptide(L)'
;MSTPATSASPPCHCCSGKPLAQCCGIYLSGQAYPNTAEALMRSRYSAFVTGNLPYLTKTWHPDTCPELNSDDLTTRWQRLEVVKSKQGLKKSIVEFRAWFTDGDTERALHEISLFKLHKKRWVYVEPLDKWPSIGAS
;
A
#
# COMPACT_ATOMS: atom_id res chain seq x y z
N MET A 1 -3.83 35.40 -1.65
CA MET A 1 -3.63 34.77 -1.33
C MET A 1 -3.72 33.66 -1.30
N SER A 2 -3.73 33.09 -1.51
CA SER A 2 -3.98 32.12 -1.42
C SER A 2 -3.43 31.30 -0.75
N THR A 3 -2.77 31.10 -0.47
CA THR A 3 -2.31 30.37 0.21
C THR A 3 -2.80 29.50 1.04
N PRO A 4 -3.77 29.45 1.13
CA PRO A 4 -4.40 28.52 1.99
C PRO A 4 -4.30 27.15 1.56
N ALA A 5 -4.10 26.99 0.36
CA ALA A 5 -3.88 25.68 -0.16
C ALA A 5 -2.78 24.99 0.59
N THR A 6 -1.88 25.77 1.08
CA THR A 6 -0.77 25.19 1.77
C THR A 6 -1.16 24.44 3.01
N SER A 7 -2.27 24.84 3.62
CA SER A 7 -2.68 24.17 4.84
C SER A 7 -3.57 22.99 4.56
N ALA A 8 -3.87 22.74 3.30
CA ALA A 8 -4.89 21.79 2.97
C ALA A 8 -4.51 20.36 3.29
N SER A 9 -3.32 19.95 2.97
CA SER A 9 -2.99 18.56 3.15
C SER A 9 -1.49 18.34 3.14
N PRO A 10 -0.98 17.49 4.03
CA PRO A 10 0.42 17.13 4.00
C PRO A 10 0.73 16.26 2.79
N PRO A 11 2.01 16.07 2.46
CA PRO A 11 2.38 15.11 1.42
C PRO A 11 1.90 13.72 1.79
N CYS A 12 1.55 12.92 0.78
CA CYS A 12 1.11 11.57 1.02
C CYS A 12 2.25 10.71 1.55
N HIS A 13 1.94 9.86 2.50
CA HIS A 13 2.92 8.95 3.10
C HIS A 13 3.54 8.02 2.10
N CYS A 14 2.84 7.71 1.01
CA CYS A 14 3.31 6.73 0.04
C CYS A 14 4.42 7.24 -0.87
N CYS A 15 4.85 8.49 -0.69
CA CYS A 15 5.93 9.11 -1.44
C CYS A 15 5.60 9.31 -2.92
N SER A 16 4.32 9.47 -3.24
CA SER A 16 3.92 9.74 -4.62
C SER A 16 4.23 11.16 -5.07
N GLY A 17 4.48 12.03 -4.11
CA GLY A 17 4.68 13.45 -4.40
C GLY A 17 3.39 14.25 -4.41
N LYS A 18 2.26 13.61 -4.23
CA LYS A 18 0.96 14.29 -4.21
C LYS A 18 0.52 14.55 -2.79
N PRO A 19 -0.35 15.56 -2.57
CA PRO A 19 -0.96 15.73 -1.25
C PRO A 19 -1.76 14.50 -0.85
N LEU A 20 -1.77 14.19 0.44
CA LEU A 20 -2.48 13.03 0.95
C LEU A 20 -3.96 13.04 0.53
N ALA A 21 -4.61 14.18 0.61
CA ALA A 21 -6.03 14.29 0.27
C ALA A 21 -6.32 14.03 -1.20
N GLN A 22 -5.30 14.10 -2.06
CA GLN A 22 -5.44 13.84 -3.49
C GLN A 22 -4.77 12.54 -3.91
N CYS A 23 -4.31 11.76 -2.95
CA CYS A 23 -3.63 10.50 -3.20
C CYS A 23 -4.28 9.41 -2.35
N CYS A 24 -3.54 8.85 -1.40
CA CYS A 24 -4.07 7.75 -0.58
C CYS A 24 -5.28 8.15 0.25
N GLY A 25 -5.40 9.43 0.61
CA GLY A 25 -6.54 9.88 1.39
C GLY A 25 -7.88 9.60 0.73
N ILE A 26 -7.92 9.62 -0.61
CA ILE A 26 -9.14 9.32 -1.35
C ILE A 26 -9.60 7.89 -1.07
N TYR A 27 -8.66 6.97 -1.00
CA TYR A 27 -8.97 5.56 -0.77
C TYR A 27 -9.20 5.28 0.71
N LEU A 28 -8.38 5.87 1.58
CA LEU A 28 -8.50 5.64 3.03
C LEU A 28 -9.82 6.17 3.56
N SER A 29 -10.33 7.24 2.97
CA SER A 29 -11.61 7.85 3.39
C SER A 29 -12.82 7.14 2.81
N GLY A 30 -12.61 6.24 1.84
CA GLY A 30 -13.73 5.56 1.20
C GLY A 30 -14.35 6.30 0.04
N GLN A 31 -13.77 7.42 -0.40
CA GLN A 31 -14.30 8.16 -1.53
C GLN A 31 -14.21 7.39 -2.83
N ALA A 32 -13.15 6.59 -2.98
CA ALA A 32 -12.96 5.78 -4.15
C ALA A 32 -12.21 4.51 -3.76
N TYR A 33 -12.13 3.56 -4.67
CA TYR A 33 -11.38 2.33 -4.46
C TYR A 33 -10.25 2.27 -5.50
N PRO A 34 -9.04 1.84 -5.09
CA PRO A 34 -7.93 1.79 -6.07
C PRO A 34 -8.24 0.88 -7.23
N ASN A 35 -7.99 1.36 -8.45
CA ASN A 35 -8.24 0.58 -9.64
C ASN A 35 -6.99 -0.06 -10.22
N THR A 36 -5.86 0.07 -9.54
CA THR A 36 -4.62 -0.64 -9.89
C THR A 36 -3.99 -1.20 -8.62
N ALA A 37 -3.18 -2.24 -8.79
CA ALA A 37 -2.48 -2.83 -7.67
C ALA A 37 -1.47 -1.87 -7.06
N GLU A 38 -0.81 -1.06 -7.90
CA GLU A 38 0.14 -0.08 -7.36
C GLU A 38 -0.55 0.96 -6.50
N ALA A 39 -1.70 1.47 -6.94
CA ALA A 39 -2.45 2.42 -6.13
C ALA A 39 -2.91 1.79 -4.83
N LEU A 40 -3.33 0.53 -4.88
CA LEU A 40 -3.71 -0.19 -3.68
C LEU A 40 -2.52 -0.37 -2.74
N MET A 41 -1.37 -0.77 -3.28
CA MET A 41 -0.16 -0.95 -2.48
C MET A 41 0.20 0.35 -1.75
N ARG A 42 0.19 1.47 -2.47
CA ARG A 42 0.52 2.76 -1.86
C ARG A 42 -0.47 3.13 -0.76
N SER A 43 -1.75 2.88 -0.97
CA SER A 43 -2.76 3.19 0.05
C SER A 43 -2.63 2.29 1.27
N ARG A 44 -2.25 1.02 1.07
CA ARG A 44 -2.02 0.12 2.19
C ARG A 44 -0.81 0.56 3.01
N TYR A 45 0.26 1.03 2.34
CA TYR A 45 1.39 1.60 3.08
C TYR A 45 0.94 2.77 3.95
N SER A 46 0.15 3.69 3.38
CA SER A 46 -0.37 4.82 4.17
C SER A 46 -1.26 4.34 5.31
N ALA A 47 -2.00 3.24 5.10
CA ALA A 47 -2.82 2.67 6.15
C ALA A 47 -1.96 2.13 7.30
N PHE A 48 -0.82 1.51 6.99
CA PHE A 48 0.12 1.09 8.03
C PHE A 48 0.67 2.28 8.77
N VAL A 49 1.03 3.34 8.06
CA VAL A 49 1.58 4.55 8.69
C VAL A 49 0.59 5.18 9.65
N THR A 50 -0.68 5.23 9.25
CA THR A 50 -1.72 5.90 10.03
C THR A 50 -2.48 4.99 10.98
N GLY A 51 -2.18 3.68 10.98
CA GLY A 51 -2.86 2.76 11.86
C GLY A 51 -4.28 2.43 11.46
N ASN A 52 -4.57 2.46 10.16
CA ASN A 52 -5.94 2.23 9.66
C ASN A 52 -6.20 0.73 9.49
N LEU A 53 -6.48 0.07 10.59
CA LEU A 53 -6.70 -1.37 10.61
C LEU A 53 -7.89 -1.81 9.73
N PRO A 54 -9.04 -1.14 9.77
CA PRO A 54 -10.16 -1.56 8.92
C PRO A 54 -9.82 -1.54 7.44
N TYR A 55 -9.05 -0.55 6.98
CA TYR A 55 -8.67 -0.48 5.58
C TYR A 55 -7.77 -1.64 5.19
N LEU A 56 -6.81 -1.99 6.05
CA LEU A 56 -5.92 -3.11 5.79
C LEU A 56 -6.70 -4.42 5.68
N THR A 57 -7.66 -4.63 6.56
CA THR A 57 -8.47 -5.84 6.56
C THR A 57 -9.34 -5.94 5.31
N LYS A 58 -10.02 -4.85 4.96
CA LYS A 58 -10.93 -4.92 3.81
C LYS A 58 -10.21 -5.01 2.47
N THR A 59 -8.93 -4.62 2.43
CA THR A 59 -8.14 -4.70 1.20
C THR A 59 -7.25 -5.94 1.14
N TRP A 60 -7.42 -6.86 2.05
CA TRP A 60 -6.70 -8.13 2.09
C TRP A 60 -7.63 -9.23 1.63
N HIS A 61 -7.14 -10.13 0.77
CA HIS A 61 -7.96 -11.24 0.30
C HIS A 61 -8.42 -12.08 1.51
N PRO A 62 -9.72 -12.41 1.59
CA PRO A 62 -10.21 -13.11 2.79
C PRO A 62 -9.57 -14.47 3.03
N ASP A 63 -9.11 -15.14 1.97
CA ASP A 63 -8.48 -16.45 2.13
C ASP A 63 -7.11 -16.39 2.78
N THR A 64 -6.46 -15.24 2.75
CA THR A 64 -5.10 -15.10 3.28
C THR A 64 -4.99 -14.07 4.38
N CYS A 65 -6.04 -13.33 4.65
CA CYS A 65 -6.00 -12.28 5.66
C CYS A 65 -5.85 -12.88 7.05
N PRO A 66 -4.78 -12.51 7.77
CA PRO A 66 -4.65 -12.97 9.15
C PRO A 66 -5.53 -12.14 10.07
N GLU A 67 -5.61 -12.56 11.31
CA GLU A 67 -6.27 -11.73 12.31
C GLU A 67 -5.32 -10.60 12.67
N LEU A 68 -5.75 -9.36 12.41
CA LEU A 68 -4.94 -8.18 12.65
C LEU A 68 -5.40 -7.46 13.90
N ASN A 69 -4.45 -6.88 14.63
CA ASN A 69 -4.78 -6.06 15.78
C ASN A 69 -3.81 -4.87 15.84
N SER A 70 -4.04 -3.96 16.78
CA SER A 70 -3.27 -2.73 16.85
C SER A 70 -1.79 -2.96 17.11
N ASP A 71 -1.43 -4.07 17.73
CA ASP A 71 -0.01 -4.37 17.97
C ASP A 71 0.74 -4.62 16.68
N ASP A 72 0.05 -5.02 15.62
CA ASP A 72 0.66 -5.25 14.32
C ASP A 72 1.04 -3.95 13.62
N LEU A 73 0.60 -2.81 14.15
CA LEU A 73 0.78 -1.51 13.50
C LEU A 73 1.73 -0.60 14.28
N THR A 74 2.68 -1.17 15.00
CA THR A 74 3.60 -0.38 15.83
C THR A 74 4.87 0.01 15.10
N THR A 75 5.08 -0.49 13.89
CA THR A 75 6.28 -0.18 13.12
C THR A 75 6.32 1.29 12.72
N ARG A 76 7.49 1.90 12.84
CA ARG A 76 7.68 3.30 12.47
C ARG A 76 8.17 3.39 11.03
N TRP A 77 7.23 3.53 10.10
CA TRP A 77 7.55 3.59 8.68
C TRP A 77 8.09 4.96 8.31
N GLN A 78 9.10 4.99 7.45
CA GLN A 78 9.76 6.21 7.03
C GLN A 78 9.43 6.62 5.60
N ARG A 79 9.50 5.67 4.67
CA ARG A 79 9.21 5.98 3.27
C ARG A 79 8.97 4.71 2.49
N LEU A 80 8.39 4.88 1.31
CA LEU A 80 8.06 3.78 0.41
C LEU A 80 8.67 4.03 -0.95
N GLU A 81 9.24 2.99 -1.54
CA GLU A 81 9.70 3.01 -2.92
C GLU A 81 9.05 1.86 -3.66
N VAL A 82 8.28 2.16 -4.72
CA VAL A 82 7.75 1.13 -5.60
C VAL A 82 8.81 0.88 -6.66
N VAL A 83 9.39 -0.33 -6.64
CA VAL A 83 10.49 -0.67 -7.51
C VAL A 83 10.00 -1.05 -8.90
N LYS A 84 8.92 -1.84 -8.95
CA LYS A 84 8.42 -2.37 -10.21
C LYS A 84 7.00 -2.85 -10.01
N SER A 85 6.15 -2.64 -11.01
CA SER A 85 4.80 -3.18 -10.94
C SER A 85 4.40 -3.73 -12.29
N LYS A 86 3.57 -4.77 -12.25
CA LYS A 86 3.00 -5.36 -13.45
C LYS A 86 1.51 -5.49 -13.25
N GLN A 87 0.75 -4.68 -13.95
CA GLN A 87 -0.71 -4.67 -13.84
C GLN A 87 -1.30 -5.65 -14.82
N GLY A 88 -2.07 -6.62 -14.31
CA GLY A 88 -2.79 -7.58 -15.13
C GLY A 88 -4.28 -7.36 -15.03
N LEU A 89 -5.05 -8.18 -15.72
CA LEU A 89 -6.51 -8.07 -15.69
C LEU A 89 -7.09 -8.65 -14.40
N LYS A 90 -6.53 -9.74 -13.91
CA LYS A 90 -7.04 -10.40 -12.71
C LYS A 90 -5.98 -10.60 -11.64
N LYS A 91 -4.71 -10.54 -12.01
CA LYS A 91 -3.58 -10.65 -11.09
C LYS A 91 -2.60 -9.55 -11.41
N SER A 92 -1.99 -9.00 -10.38
CA SER A 92 -0.97 -7.97 -10.52
C SER A 92 0.11 -8.22 -9.51
N ILE A 93 1.31 -7.71 -9.78
CA ILE A 93 2.46 -7.88 -8.92
C ILE A 93 3.10 -6.52 -8.71
N VAL A 94 3.44 -6.22 -7.46
CA VAL A 94 4.14 -4.98 -7.13
C VAL A 94 5.33 -5.33 -6.25
N GLU A 95 6.49 -4.88 -6.68
CA GLU A 95 7.72 -5.02 -5.91
C GLU A 95 8.04 -3.68 -5.28
N PHE A 96 8.34 -3.67 -3.99
CA PHE A 96 8.57 -2.41 -3.28
C PHE A 96 9.59 -2.59 -2.17
N ARG A 97 10.12 -1.46 -1.71
CA ARG A 97 10.89 -1.36 -0.48
C ARG A 97 10.20 -0.37 0.43
N ALA A 98 10.05 -0.75 1.69
CA ALA A 98 9.47 0.13 2.70
C ALA A 98 10.47 0.25 3.83
N TRP A 99 10.92 1.47 4.09
CA TRP A 99 11.92 1.72 5.13
C TRP A 99 11.23 2.01 6.45
N PHE A 100 11.80 1.48 7.52
CA PHE A 100 11.29 1.68 8.86
C PHE A 100 12.44 1.78 9.85
N THR A 101 12.15 2.33 11.01
CA THR A 101 13.13 2.48 12.07
C THR A 101 12.96 1.35 13.08
N ASP A 102 14.07 0.67 13.40
CA ASP A 102 14.10 -0.39 14.39
C ASP A 102 15.14 0.05 15.43
N GLY A 103 14.66 0.61 16.55
CA GLY A 103 15.55 1.25 17.49
C GLY A 103 16.21 2.46 16.85
N ASP A 104 17.53 2.44 16.78
CA ASP A 104 18.30 3.52 16.16
C ASP A 104 18.71 3.20 14.72
N THR A 105 18.26 2.06 14.19
CA THR A 105 18.69 1.57 12.88
C THR A 105 17.56 1.69 11.88
N GLU A 106 17.86 2.23 10.71
CA GLU A 106 16.92 2.20 9.60
C GLU A 106 17.07 0.90 8.84
N ARG A 107 15.96 0.22 8.60
CA ARG A 107 15.91 -1.03 7.86
C ARG A 107 14.93 -0.92 6.71
N ALA A 108 15.07 -1.79 5.73
CA ALA A 108 14.16 -1.83 4.59
C ALA A 108 13.51 -3.21 4.51
N LEU A 109 12.19 -3.21 4.40
CA LEU A 109 11.44 -4.39 4.04
C LEU A 109 11.34 -4.40 2.52
N HIS A 110 11.80 -5.48 1.89
CA HIS A 110 11.68 -5.65 0.46
C HIS A 110 10.72 -6.80 0.19
N GLU A 111 9.72 -6.54 -0.62
CA GLU A 111 8.70 -7.56 -0.89
C GLU A 111 8.25 -7.50 -2.33
N ILE A 112 7.98 -8.66 -2.89
CA ILE A 112 7.27 -8.83 -4.16
C ILE A 112 5.90 -9.33 -3.79
N SER A 113 4.86 -8.52 -4.04
CA SER A 113 3.52 -8.79 -3.54
C SER A 113 2.58 -9.20 -4.65
N LEU A 114 1.77 -10.21 -4.37
CA LEU A 114 0.73 -10.66 -5.29
C LEU A 114 -0.58 -9.99 -4.91
N PHE A 115 -1.26 -9.43 -5.92
CA PHE A 115 -2.60 -8.87 -5.78
C PHE A 115 -3.53 -9.57 -6.74
N LYS A 116 -4.79 -9.71 -6.36
CA LYS A 116 -5.80 -10.31 -7.22
C LYS A 116 -7.05 -9.46 -7.23
N LEU A 117 -7.81 -9.59 -8.33
CA LEU A 117 -9.11 -8.98 -8.42
C LEU A 117 -10.10 -9.90 -7.70
N HIS A 118 -10.78 -9.38 -6.69
CA HIS A 118 -11.74 -10.13 -5.90
C HIS A 118 -13.01 -9.30 -5.80
N LYS A 119 -14.11 -9.82 -6.32
CA LYS A 119 -15.38 -9.11 -6.31
C LYS A 119 -15.24 -7.72 -6.92
N LYS A 120 -14.52 -7.65 -8.03
CA LYS A 120 -14.29 -6.44 -8.83
C LYS A 120 -13.37 -5.42 -8.17
N ARG A 121 -12.65 -5.80 -7.11
CA ARG A 121 -11.72 -4.91 -6.42
C ARG A 121 -10.38 -5.59 -6.24
N TRP A 122 -9.32 -4.81 -6.37
CA TRP A 122 -7.98 -5.33 -6.10
C TRP A 122 -7.79 -5.53 -4.61
N VAL A 123 -7.20 -6.68 -4.25
CA VAL A 123 -6.86 -6.98 -2.87
C VAL A 123 -5.47 -7.59 -2.81
N TYR A 124 -4.81 -7.37 -1.69
CA TYR A 124 -3.52 -7.98 -1.41
C TYR A 124 -3.71 -9.46 -1.07
N VAL A 125 -2.84 -10.33 -1.61
CA VAL A 125 -2.95 -11.76 -1.35
C VAL A 125 -1.80 -12.23 -0.46
N GLU A 126 -0.56 -12.14 -0.94
CA GLU A 126 0.58 -12.71 -0.23
C GLU A 126 1.89 -12.24 -0.84
N PRO A 127 2.99 -12.35 -0.08
CA PRO A 127 4.30 -12.09 -0.66
C PRO A 127 4.74 -13.28 -1.51
N LEU A 128 5.56 -12.99 -2.51
CA LEU A 128 6.15 -14.00 -3.38
C LEU A 128 7.66 -14.04 -3.16
N ASP A 129 8.25 -15.21 -3.36
CA ASP A 129 9.71 -15.36 -3.21
C ASP A 129 10.45 -14.65 -4.34
N LYS A 130 9.86 -14.62 -5.52
CA LYS A 130 10.47 -14.03 -6.70
C LYS A 130 9.40 -13.70 -7.71
N TRP A 131 9.77 -12.94 -8.73
CA TRP A 131 8.88 -12.68 -9.84
C TRP A 131 8.50 -13.97 -10.54
N PRO A 132 7.22 -14.19 -10.87
CA PRO A 132 6.82 -15.38 -11.59
C PRO A 132 7.44 -15.40 -12.98
N SER A 133 7.63 -16.59 -13.52
CA SER A 133 8.12 -16.74 -14.86
C SER A 133 7.09 -16.20 -15.85
N ILE A 134 7.51 -15.27 -16.69
CA ILE A 134 6.60 -14.68 -17.65
C ILE A 134 6.20 -15.69 -18.71
N GLY A 135 7.12 -16.57 -19.07
CA GLY A 135 6.80 -17.57 -20.07
C GLY A 135 5.71 -18.51 -19.65
N ALA A 136 5.47 -18.62 -18.36
CA ALA A 136 4.43 -19.51 -17.84
C ALA A 136 3.06 -18.87 -17.81
N SER A 137 3.00 -17.60 -18.06
CA SER A 137 1.72 -16.88 -17.95
C SER A 137 0.89 -16.96 -19.20
#